data_baa054ffec15ff19f94740f4154082e5
#
_entry.id   baa054ffec15ff19f94740f4154082e5
#
_cell.length_a   1.000
_cell.length_b   1.000
_cell.length_c   1.000
_cell.angle_alpha   90.00
_cell.angle_beta   90.00
_cell.angle_gamma   90.00
#
_symmetry.space_group_name_H-M   'P 1'
#
loop_
_entity.id
_entity.type
_entity.pdbx_description
1 polymer ?
#
loop_
_entity_poly.entity_id
_entity_poly.type
_entity_poly.pdbx_seq_one_letter_code
_entity_poly.pdbx_strand_id
1 'polypeptide(L)'
;MRRSYLYVLAISLFSLSPVFSQENLQRDKIAEFEKGLPLGVIFKDSIQTTFNILERMKHYKVPSVSIAVIDGGRIIWSKAYGNRELSSESKADVNTLYQTASISKSINAIAVLRLAQEGKISLEKDIREYLTSWKVPENNFSKSKKITISQLLSHTAGLGTGGFFGYQINDTIPNLNQILDGIHPANSDAVRSINAPGNEYYYSGGGTTVIRKILEDKLKTNYSSLMQTTVLNPLRMKRSTYSQPLQASALNYARGYIGDGQAVPGGYHIFPELAPDGLWSNATEIGAVIIEVQKSLKGKSTYLNKTTTQKMFTKVLPSSNYTLGFVVEKKPGETYFSHRGANYGYRSVFYGSMESGKGIVVLTNSENGEMLINEIVNSVAIVYNWKGFYGPLVKELVKIDDALIKQVIGNYTSGEAKFPITLDNGKLMMTGNAPEQLYHVGNHTFFLLSNPNIQVQFSSSNGSENFDVLELKENGKLLIKANKT
;
A
#
# COMPACT_ATOMS: atom_id res chain seq x y z
N MET A 1 -27.51 -40.91 -69.66
CA MET A 1 -26.40 -40.12 -69.11
C MET A 1 -26.77 -39.68 -67.72
N ARG A 2 -26.25 -40.35 -66.68
CA ARG A 2 -26.40 -39.93 -65.24
C ARG A 2 -25.17 -39.21 -64.84
N ARG A 3 -25.28 -37.89 -64.43
CA ARG A 3 -24.21 -37.12 -63.84
C ARG A 3 -24.24 -37.30 -62.33
N SER A 4 -23.21 -37.95 -61.78
CA SER A 4 -22.96 -38.04 -60.32
C SER A 4 -22.29 -36.77 -59.86
N TYR A 5 -22.89 -36.08 -58.90
CA TYR A 5 -22.25 -34.94 -58.14
C TYR A 5 -21.55 -35.51 -56.93
N LEU A 6 -20.23 -35.40 -56.91
CA LEU A 6 -19.42 -35.59 -55.70
C LEU A 6 -19.53 -34.34 -54.85
N TYR A 7 -20.12 -34.43 -53.65
CA TYR A 7 -20.01 -33.43 -52.62
C TYR A 7 -18.72 -33.67 -51.86
N VAL A 8 -17.75 -32.74 -51.99
CA VAL A 8 -16.54 -32.68 -51.15
C VAL A 8 -16.93 -31.96 -49.86
N LEU A 9 -17.01 -32.71 -48.76
CA LEU A 9 -17.21 -32.17 -47.43
C LEU A 9 -15.86 -31.61 -46.94
N ALA A 10 -15.68 -30.27 -46.97
CA ALA A 10 -14.54 -29.60 -46.39
C ALA A 10 -14.75 -29.57 -44.86
N ILE A 11 -14.09 -30.47 -44.13
CA ILE A 11 -13.99 -30.43 -42.67
C ILE A 11 -13.01 -29.32 -42.31
N SER A 12 -13.53 -28.17 -41.88
CA SER A 12 -12.73 -27.11 -41.28
C SER A 12 -12.30 -27.55 -39.87
N LEU A 13 -11.12 -28.06 -39.75
CA LEU A 13 -10.40 -28.23 -38.47
C LEU A 13 -10.12 -26.84 -37.88
N PHE A 14 -11.05 -26.31 -37.11
CA PHE A 14 -10.80 -25.18 -36.28
C PHE A 14 -9.72 -25.56 -35.25
N SER A 15 -8.58 -24.91 -35.31
CA SER A 15 -7.47 -25.08 -34.40
C SER A 15 -7.86 -24.59 -33.00
N LEU A 16 -8.34 -25.48 -32.16
CA LEU A 16 -8.60 -25.26 -30.71
C LEU A 16 -7.29 -25.23 -29.88
N SER A 17 -6.14 -25.51 -30.52
CA SER A 17 -4.84 -25.75 -29.87
C SER A 17 -4.24 -24.57 -29.13
N PRO A 18 -4.29 -23.29 -29.56
CA PRO A 18 -3.56 -22.21 -28.87
C PRO A 18 -4.23 -21.75 -27.58
N VAL A 19 -5.56 -21.82 -27.46
CA VAL A 19 -6.29 -21.36 -26.27
C VAL A 19 -6.06 -22.29 -25.08
N PHE A 20 -6.17 -23.62 -25.29
CA PHE A 20 -5.89 -24.62 -24.26
C PHE A 20 -4.43 -24.57 -23.76
N SER A 21 -3.48 -24.30 -24.64
CA SER A 21 -2.07 -24.15 -24.28
C SER A 21 -1.84 -22.90 -23.39
N GLN A 22 -2.52 -21.80 -23.67
CA GLN A 22 -2.40 -20.56 -22.92
C GLN A 22 -3.04 -20.64 -21.52
N GLU A 23 -4.19 -21.33 -21.41
CA GLU A 23 -4.84 -21.58 -20.11
C GLU A 23 -4.03 -22.50 -19.21
N ASN A 24 -3.43 -23.56 -19.77
CA ASN A 24 -2.55 -24.46 -19.02
C ASN A 24 -1.30 -23.72 -18.52
N LEU A 25 -0.63 -22.97 -19.38
CA LEU A 25 0.53 -22.14 -18.98
C LEU A 25 0.19 -21.16 -17.86
N GLN A 26 -1.00 -20.56 -17.91
CA GLN A 26 -1.44 -19.64 -16.86
C GLN A 26 -1.70 -20.37 -15.53
N ARG A 27 -2.29 -21.56 -15.55
CA ARG A 27 -2.48 -22.40 -14.36
C ARG A 27 -1.14 -22.79 -13.73
N ASP A 28 -0.16 -23.18 -14.56
CA ASP A 28 1.17 -23.56 -14.10
C ASP A 28 1.86 -22.38 -13.41
N LYS A 29 1.80 -21.18 -14.00
CA LYS A 29 2.34 -19.97 -13.39
C LYS A 29 1.65 -19.60 -12.07
N ILE A 30 0.35 -19.78 -11.94
CA ILE A 30 -0.36 -19.57 -10.69
C ILE A 30 0.10 -20.59 -9.63
N ALA A 31 0.23 -21.87 -10.01
CA ALA A 31 0.70 -22.91 -9.11
C ALA A 31 2.16 -22.68 -8.67
N GLU A 32 3.02 -22.19 -9.56
CA GLU A 32 4.40 -21.77 -9.26
C GLU A 32 4.40 -20.62 -8.28
N PHE A 33 3.60 -19.57 -8.51
CA PHE A 33 3.41 -18.46 -7.60
C PHE A 33 2.94 -18.94 -6.21
N GLU A 34 1.90 -19.78 -6.13
CA GLU A 34 1.30 -20.23 -4.87
C GLU A 34 2.28 -21.00 -3.96
N LYS A 35 3.29 -21.65 -4.52
CA LYS A 35 4.33 -22.42 -3.82
C LYS A 35 5.68 -21.70 -3.74
N GLY A 36 5.80 -20.58 -4.42
CA GLY A 36 7.06 -19.90 -4.70
C GLY A 36 7.27 -18.58 -3.93
N LEU A 37 6.64 -18.38 -2.77
CA LEU A 37 6.85 -17.14 -2.00
C LEU A 37 8.26 -17.14 -1.39
N PRO A 38 9.18 -16.23 -1.83
CA PRO A 38 10.55 -16.19 -1.34
C PRO A 38 10.66 -15.29 -0.12
N LEU A 39 11.64 -15.56 0.72
CA LEU A 39 12.09 -14.59 1.72
C LEU A 39 12.84 -13.43 1.07
N GLY A 40 12.78 -12.25 1.68
CA GLY A 40 13.59 -11.09 1.30
C GLY A 40 15.07 -11.21 1.66
N VAL A 41 15.42 -12.26 2.39
CA VAL A 41 16.79 -12.56 2.83
C VAL A 41 17.16 -13.99 2.45
N ILE A 42 18.37 -14.17 1.94
CA ILE A 42 19.01 -15.47 1.72
C ILE A 42 20.21 -15.56 2.65
N PHE A 43 20.35 -16.65 3.40
CA PHE A 43 21.56 -16.92 4.13
C PHE A 43 22.61 -17.46 3.18
N LYS A 44 23.85 -16.95 3.28
CA LYS A 44 24.98 -17.41 2.47
C LYS A 44 25.11 -18.93 2.59
N ASP A 45 25.36 -19.57 1.47
CA ASP A 45 25.52 -21.04 1.36
C ASP A 45 24.29 -21.88 1.75
N SER A 46 23.12 -21.23 1.93
CA SER A 46 21.85 -21.93 2.14
C SER A 46 21.06 -22.12 0.84
N ILE A 47 20.28 -23.21 0.79
CA ILE A 47 19.29 -23.40 -0.29
C ILE A 47 18.18 -22.37 -0.08
N GLN A 48 17.87 -21.61 -1.13
CA GLN A 48 16.74 -20.69 -1.09
C GLN A 48 15.43 -21.46 -0.84
N THR A 49 14.80 -21.21 0.29
CA THR A 49 13.53 -21.82 0.65
C THR A 49 12.38 -20.93 0.12
N THR A 50 11.43 -21.55 -0.56
CA THR A 50 10.15 -20.93 -0.91
C THR A 50 9.02 -21.53 -0.09
N PHE A 51 7.95 -20.79 0.07
CA PHE A 51 6.84 -21.16 0.93
C PHE A 51 5.51 -21.10 0.17
N ASN A 52 4.54 -21.90 0.62
CA ASN A 52 3.19 -21.81 0.13
C ASN A 52 2.48 -20.57 0.69
N ILE A 53 1.67 -19.90 -0.13
CA ILE A 53 0.94 -18.68 0.26
C ILE A 53 0.07 -18.88 1.51
N LEU A 54 -0.61 -20.02 1.65
CA LEU A 54 -1.47 -20.29 2.81
C LEU A 54 -0.67 -20.49 4.10
N GLU A 55 0.53 -21.08 3.99
CA GLU A 55 1.48 -21.20 5.12
C GLU A 55 1.97 -19.82 5.57
N ARG A 56 2.31 -18.93 4.61
CA ARG A 56 2.74 -17.57 4.92
C ARG A 56 1.62 -16.72 5.50
N MET A 57 0.39 -16.85 4.99
CA MET A 57 -0.80 -16.23 5.57
C MET A 57 -0.99 -16.62 7.03
N LYS A 58 -0.88 -17.93 7.33
CA LYS A 58 -0.96 -18.43 8.71
C LYS A 58 0.18 -17.90 9.58
N HIS A 59 1.42 -17.93 9.07
CA HIS A 59 2.63 -17.44 9.77
C HIS A 59 2.47 -15.96 10.17
N TYR A 60 2.02 -15.11 9.25
CA TYR A 60 1.82 -13.68 9.50
C TYR A 60 0.47 -13.33 10.14
N LYS A 61 -0.39 -14.31 10.43
CA LYS A 61 -1.76 -14.06 10.92
C LYS A 61 -2.54 -13.11 9.99
N VAL A 62 -2.49 -13.37 8.68
CA VAL A 62 -3.26 -12.65 7.66
C VAL A 62 -4.43 -13.52 7.24
N PRO A 63 -5.67 -13.22 7.66
CA PRO A 63 -6.83 -14.08 7.41
C PRO A 63 -7.21 -14.19 5.94
N SER A 64 -7.08 -13.10 5.18
CA SER A 64 -7.33 -13.14 3.74
C SER A 64 -6.45 -12.18 2.94
N VAL A 65 -6.26 -12.52 1.67
CA VAL A 65 -5.58 -11.69 0.68
C VAL A 65 -6.32 -11.76 -0.66
N SER A 66 -6.46 -10.61 -1.33
CA SER A 66 -6.99 -10.48 -2.69
C SER A 66 -5.89 -9.96 -3.61
N ILE A 67 -5.69 -10.64 -4.75
CA ILE A 67 -4.59 -10.37 -5.68
C ILE A 67 -5.16 -10.23 -7.09
N ALA A 68 -4.67 -9.25 -7.86
CA ALA A 68 -4.87 -9.16 -9.30
C ALA A 68 -3.53 -8.92 -9.97
N VAL A 69 -3.19 -9.72 -10.97
CA VAL A 69 -1.96 -9.60 -11.75
C VAL A 69 -2.27 -9.16 -13.16
N ILE A 70 -1.52 -8.18 -13.63
CA ILE A 70 -1.69 -7.52 -14.92
C ILE A 70 -0.44 -7.80 -15.76
N ASP A 71 -0.64 -8.20 -17.01
CA ASP A 71 0.42 -8.31 -17.99
C ASP A 71 -0.12 -7.93 -19.38
N GLY A 72 0.72 -7.25 -20.16
CA GLY A 72 0.32 -6.73 -21.46
C GLY A 72 -0.89 -5.78 -21.42
N GLY A 73 -1.13 -5.08 -20.29
CA GLY A 73 -2.25 -4.15 -20.13
C GLY A 73 -3.61 -4.82 -19.95
N ARG A 74 -3.65 -6.05 -19.46
CA ARG A 74 -4.88 -6.79 -19.11
C ARG A 74 -4.68 -7.57 -17.80
N ILE A 75 -5.75 -7.77 -17.05
CA ILE A 75 -5.72 -8.69 -15.90
C ILE A 75 -5.60 -10.11 -16.46
N ILE A 76 -4.51 -10.79 -16.16
CA ILE A 76 -4.26 -12.17 -16.58
C ILE A 76 -4.80 -13.18 -15.58
N TRP A 77 -4.88 -12.82 -14.30
CA TRP A 77 -5.62 -13.54 -13.28
C TRP A 77 -5.93 -12.65 -12.08
N SER A 78 -6.97 -13.06 -11.36
CA SER A 78 -7.34 -12.49 -10.06
C SER A 78 -7.78 -13.63 -9.13
N LYS A 79 -7.29 -13.66 -7.90
CA LYS A 79 -7.62 -14.68 -6.88
C LYS A 79 -7.69 -14.06 -5.50
N ALA A 80 -8.52 -14.66 -4.65
CA ALA A 80 -8.53 -14.38 -3.23
C ALA A 80 -8.25 -15.68 -2.45
N TYR A 81 -7.59 -15.55 -1.31
CA TYR A 81 -7.22 -16.67 -0.45
C TYR A 81 -7.67 -16.37 0.98
N GLY A 82 -8.01 -17.43 1.71
CA GLY A 82 -8.37 -17.36 3.12
C GLY A 82 -9.80 -16.92 3.40
N ASN A 83 -10.02 -16.39 4.61
CA ASN A 83 -11.34 -16.04 5.11
C ASN A 83 -11.47 -14.51 5.26
N ARG A 84 -12.54 -13.93 4.69
CA ARG A 84 -12.88 -12.51 4.91
C ARG A 84 -13.28 -12.21 6.34
N GLU A 85 -13.72 -13.27 7.06
CA GLU A 85 -14.07 -13.25 8.47
C GLU A 85 -13.76 -14.62 9.09
N LEU A 86 -12.95 -14.64 10.16
CA LEU A 86 -12.54 -15.88 10.81
C LEU A 86 -13.68 -16.52 11.64
N SER A 87 -14.50 -15.69 12.31
CA SER A 87 -15.56 -16.18 13.20
C SER A 87 -16.68 -16.94 12.49
N SER A 88 -16.94 -16.63 11.23
CA SER A 88 -17.96 -17.27 10.39
C SER A 88 -17.37 -18.19 9.32
N GLU A 89 -16.03 -18.31 9.26
CA GLU A 89 -15.30 -19.05 8.21
C GLU A 89 -15.66 -18.62 6.78
N SER A 90 -16.25 -17.43 6.63
CA SER A 90 -16.65 -16.89 5.33
C SER A 90 -15.45 -16.66 4.43
N LYS A 91 -15.40 -17.36 3.29
CA LYS A 91 -14.29 -17.24 2.34
C LYS A 91 -14.24 -15.86 1.67
N ALA A 92 -13.03 -15.38 1.45
CA ALA A 92 -12.80 -14.25 0.56
C ALA A 92 -12.89 -14.70 -0.90
N ASP A 93 -13.43 -13.84 -1.75
CA ASP A 93 -13.49 -14.03 -3.21
C ASP A 93 -12.97 -12.77 -3.93
N VAL A 94 -12.88 -12.82 -5.25
CA VAL A 94 -12.38 -11.71 -6.09
C VAL A 94 -13.23 -10.43 -6.00
N ASN A 95 -14.44 -10.54 -5.47
CA ASN A 95 -15.38 -9.43 -5.28
C ASN A 95 -15.39 -8.91 -3.83
N THR A 96 -14.68 -9.56 -2.91
CA THR A 96 -14.61 -9.12 -1.52
C THR A 96 -13.96 -7.74 -1.43
N LEU A 97 -14.63 -6.82 -0.74
CA LEU A 97 -14.16 -5.46 -0.51
C LEU A 97 -13.18 -5.42 0.66
N TYR A 98 -12.12 -4.64 0.48
CA TYR A 98 -11.12 -4.31 1.51
C TYR A 98 -11.04 -2.79 1.63
N GLN A 99 -10.71 -2.27 2.80
CA GLN A 99 -10.23 -0.91 2.89
C GLN A 99 -8.89 -0.80 2.15
N THR A 100 -8.85 0.07 1.14
CA THR A 100 -7.64 0.26 0.35
C THR A 100 -6.69 1.28 0.98
N ALA A 101 -7.12 1.89 2.08
CA ALA A 101 -6.37 2.90 2.81
C ALA A 101 -5.84 3.99 1.85
N SER A 102 -4.57 4.34 1.96
CA SER A 102 -3.95 5.43 1.20
C SER A 102 -3.91 5.23 -0.33
N ILE A 103 -4.26 4.07 -0.88
CA ILE A 103 -4.55 3.93 -2.32
C ILE A 103 -5.70 4.88 -2.73
N SER A 104 -6.57 5.24 -1.79
CA SER A 104 -7.61 6.28 -1.97
C SER A 104 -7.04 7.59 -2.52
N LYS A 105 -5.82 7.97 -2.13
CA LYS A 105 -5.14 9.20 -2.60
C LYS A 105 -4.87 9.16 -4.11
N SER A 106 -4.47 8.00 -4.64
CA SER A 106 -4.28 7.83 -6.09
C SER A 106 -5.61 7.92 -6.85
N ILE A 107 -6.66 7.34 -6.30
CA ILE A 107 -8.01 7.39 -6.90
C ILE A 107 -8.58 8.82 -6.83
N ASN A 108 -8.36 9.53 -5.72
CA ASN A 108 -8.67 10.96 -5.59
C ASN A 108 -7.90 11.80 -6.63
N ALA A 109 -6.60 11.53 -6.82
CA ALA A 109 -5.78 12.25 -7.80
C ALA A 109 -6.31 12.07 -9.23
N ILE A 110 -6.75 10.88 -9.60
CA ILE A 110 -7.40 10.59 -10.89
C ILE A 110 -8.67 11.45 -11.07
N ALA A 111 -9.52 11.57 -10.03
CA ALA A 111 -10.69 12.44 -10.07
C ALA A 111 -10.31 13.91 -10.28
N VAL A 112 -9.34 14.41 -9.51
CA VAL A 112 -8.84 15.78 -9.60
C VAL A 112 -8.31 16.08 -10.99
N LEU A 113 -7.50 15.19 -11.55
CA LEU A 113 -6.92 15.34 -12.87
C LEU A 113 -7.98 15.26 -13.99
N ARG A 114 -9.01 14.41 -13.82
CA ARG A 114 -10.15 14.39 -14.73
C ARG A 114 -10.91 15.72 -14.73
N LEU A 115 -11.19 16.27 -13.55
CA LEU A 115 -11.85 17.55 -13.38
C LEU A 115 -11.01 18.72 -13.92
N ALA A 116 -9.69 18.66 -13.76
CA ALA A 116 -8.78 19.64 -14.33
C ALA A 116 -8.73 19.57 -15.87
N GLN A 117 -8.74 18.37 -16.45
CA GLN A 117 -8.84 18.15 -17.89
C GLN A 117 -10.14 18.70 -18.47
N GLU A 118 -11.24 18.64 -17.71
CA GLU A 118 -12.55 19.22 -18.08
C GLU A 118 -12.64 20.74 -17.83
N GLY A 119 -11.56 21.36 -17.35
CA GLY A 119 -11.53 22.80 -17.06
C GLY A 119 -12.36 23.24 -15.84
N LYS A 120 -12.87 22.28 -15.03
CA LYS A 120 -13.70 22.57 -13.84
C LYS A 120 -12.89 23.13 -12.68
N ILE A 121 -11.62 22.73 -12.58
CA ILE A 121 -10.64 23.21 -11.60
C ILE A 121 -9.28 23.44 -12.26
N SER A 122 -8.43 24.28 -11.65
CA SER A 122 -7.05 24.46 -12.05
C SER A 122 -6.12 23.90 -10.99
N LEU A 123 -5.12 23.12 -11.39
CA LEU A 123 -4.16 22.55 -10.46
C LEU A 123 -3.23 23.62 -9.85
N GLU A 124 -3.07 24.76 -10.53
CA GLU A 124 -2.09 25.80 -10.20
C GLU A 124 -2.70 27.06 -9.58
N LYS A 125 -4.02 27.16 -9.46
CA LYS A 125 -4.67 28.26 -8.75
C LYS A 125 -4.48 28.14 -7.23
N ASP A 126 -4.53 29.27 -6.54
CA ASP A 126 -4.59 29.28 -5.06
C ASP A 126 -5.87 28.57 -4.60
N ILE A 127 -5.72 27.63 -3.67
CA ILE A 127 -6.85 26.86 -3.16
C ILE A 127 -7.88 27.72 -2.45
N ARG A 128 -7.49 28.90 -1.93
CA ARG A 128 -8.39 29.86 -1.29
C ARG A 128 -9.49 30.37 -2.22
N GLU A 129 -9.25 30.36 -3.55
CA GLU A 129 -10.25 30.72 -4.56
C GLU A 129 -11.40 29.70 -4.67
N TYR A 130 -11.20 28.46 -4.19
CA TYR A 130 -12.19 27.39 -4.22
C TYR A 130 -12.91 27.18 -2.90
N LEU A 131 -12.23 27.46 -1.78
CA LEU A 131 -12.77 27.23 -0.43
C LEU A 131 -13.79 28.30 -0.05
N THR A 132 -15.03 27.91 0.18
CA THR A 132 -16.14 28.81 0.55
C THR A 132 -16.71 28.55 1.92
N SER A 133 -16.61 27.31 2.44
CA SER A 133 -17.21 26.92 3.72
C SER A 133 -16.17 26.51 4.78
N TRP A 134 -14.90 26.69 4.47
CA TRP A 134 -13.75 26.59 5.38
C TRP A 134 -12.61 27.45 4.84
N LYS A 135 -11.75 27.94 5.72
CA LYS A 135 -10.56 28.74 5.36
C LYS A 135 -9.31 28.07 5.91
N VAL A 136 -8.28 27.97 5.09
CA VAL A 136 -6.96 27.55 5.59
C VAL A 136 -6.45 28.60 6.57
N PRO A 137 -6.24 28.26 7.85
CA PRO A 137 -5.68 29.20 8.81
C PRO A 137 -4.27 29.61 8.42
N GLU A 138 -4.01 30.90 8.31
CA GLU A 138 -2.69 31.43 7.99
C GLU A 138 -1.77 31.44 9.22
N ASN A 139 -0.51 31.19 8.99
CA ASN A 139 0.57 31.33 9.95
C ASN A 139 1.86 31.80 9.25
N ASN A 140 2.97 31.83 9.97
CA ASN A 140 4.25 32.32 9.44
C ASN A 140 4.76 31.55 8.22
N PHE A 141 4.34 30.30 8.03
CA PHE A 141 4.74 29.48 6.88
C PHE A 141 3.91 29.76 5.63
N SER A 142 2.61 30.05 5.79
CA SER A 142 1.63 30.14 4.69
C SER A 142 1.16 31.57 4.39
N LYS A 143 1.47 32.54 5.25
CA LYS A 143 1.06 33.94 5.07
C LYS A 143 1.57 34.48 3.75
N SER A 144 0.66 35.02 2.94
CA SER A 144 0.95 35.57 1.61
C SER A 144 1.60 34.61 0.62
N LYS A 145 1.59 33.28 0.91
CA LYS A 145 2.08 32.26 0.01
C LYS A 145 0.94 31.48 -0.59
N LYS A 146 1.05 31.23 -1.89
CA LYS A 146 0.07 30.43 -2.61
C LYS A 146 0.19 28.96 -2.26
N ILE A 147 -0.93 28.30 -2.02
CA ILE A 147 -1.05 26.85 -1.91
C ILE A 147 -1.86 26.37 -3.13
N THR A 148 -1.37 25.34 -3.82
CA THR A 148 -2.01 24.82 -5.04
C THR A 148 -2.47 23.37 -4.88
N ILE A 149 -3.42 22.95 -5.72
CA ILE A 149 -3.86 21.56 -5.78
C ILE A 149 -2.70 20.63 -6.19
N SER A 150 -1.81 21.05 -7.08
CA SER A 150 -0.60 20.29 -7.43
C SER A 150 0.27 20.03 -6.20
N GLN A 151 0.46 21.03 -5.34
CA GLN A 151 1.23 20.87 -4.09
C GLN A 151 0.52 19.97 -3.08
N LEU A 152 -0.82 20.02 -2.99
CA LEU A 152 -1.58 19.10 -2.14
C LEU A 152 -1.46 17.66 -2.62
N LEU A 153 -1.61 17.41 -3.93
CA LEU A 153 -1.49 16.09 -4.55
C LEU A 153 -0.10 15.49 -4.43
N SER A 154 0.95 16.32 -4.39
CA SER A 154 2.35 15.90 -4.30
C SER A 154 2.92 15.93 -2.89
N HIS A 155 2.11 16.27 -1.88
CA HIS A 155 2.55 16.41 -0.50
C HIS A 155 3.66 17.45 -0.31
N THR A 156 3.61 18.53 -1.10
CA THR A 156 4.55 19.66 -1.02
C THR A 156 3.88 20.97 -0.62
N ALA A 157 2.61 20.91 -0.21
CA ALA A 157 1.85 22.08 0.25
C ALA A 157 2.26 22.61 1.62
N GLY A 158 3.15 21.90 2.34
CA GLY A 158 3.60 22.25 3.68
C GLY A 158 2.52 22.08 4.76
N LEU A 159 1.47 21.28 4.51
CA LEU A 159 0.42 21.01 5.49
C LEU A 159 0.76 19.80 6.35
N GLY A 160 0.47 19.89 7.66
CA GLY A 160 0.60 18.81 8.63
C GLY A 160 -0.46 17.74 8.52
N THR A 161 -0.60 16.91 9.57
CA THR A 161 -1.52 15.77 9.70
C THR A 161 -1.21 14.68 8.68
N GLY A 162 -0.26 13.78 9.04
CA GLY A 162 0.26 12.74 8.12
C GLY A 162 -0.78 11.67 7.79
N GLY A 163 -1.58 11.24 8.77
CA GLY A 163 -2.57 10.17 8.63
C GLY A 163 -3.68 10.29 9.65
N PHE A 164 -4.60 9.34 9.62
CA PHE A 164 -5.77 9.28 10.49
C PHE A 164 -5.88 7.89 11.12
N PHE A 165 -6.41 7.81 12.35
CA PHE A 165 -6.59 6.56 13.08
C PHE A 165 -7.93 5.88 12.75
N GLY A 166 -8.87 6.65 12.13
CA GLY A 166 -10.24 6.23 11.94
C GLY A 166 -11.03 6.20 13.26
N TYR A 167 -12.30 5.83 13.15
CA TYR A 167 -13.27 5.82 14.25
C TYR A 167 -13.93 4.45 14.34
N GLN A 168 -14.21 3.98 15.55
CA GLN A 168 -15.01 2.78 15.72
C GLN A 168 -16.46 3.02 15.23
N ILE A 169 -17.17 1.94 14.90
CA ILE A 169 -18.53 2.05 14.34
C ILE A 169 -19.51 2.83 15.25
N ASN A 170 -19.30 2.74 16.57
CA ASN A 170 -20.15 3.38 17.56
C ASN A 170 -19.64 4.75 18.03
N ASP A 171 -18.52 5.23 17.49
CA ASP A 171 -17.99 6.53 17.87
C ASP A 171 -18.82 7.66 17.26
N THR A 172 -18.80 8.82 17.91
CA THR A 172 -19.33 10.05 17.30
C THR A 172 -18.42 10.49 16.17
N ILE A 173 -18.95 10.50 14.94
CA ILE A 173 -18.19 10.82 13.74
C ILE A 173 -18.12 12.32 13.52
N PRO A 174 -16.94 12.95 13.42
CA PRO A 174 -16.81 14.38 13.15
C PRO A 174 -17.25 14.73 11.73
N ASN A 175 -17.74 15.95 11.55
CA ASN A 175 -17.90 16.52 10.22
C ASN A 175 -16.55 16.98 9.65
N LEU A 176 -16.51 17.29 8.35
CA LEU A 176 -15.28 17.63 7.64
C LEU A 176 -14.54 18.85 8.23
N ASN A 177 -15.27 19.89 8.68
CA ASN A 177 -14.64 21.07 9.27
C ASN A 177 -14.05 20.75 10.64
N GLN A 178 -14.71 19.93 11.46
CA GLN A 178 -14.15 19.47 12.74
C GLN A 178 -12.85 18.69 12.53
N ILE A 179 -12.77 17.83 11.50
CA ILE A 179 -11.54 17.11 11.13
C ILE A 179 -10.45 18.12 10.75
N LEU A 180 -10.74 19.06 9.85
CA LEU A 180 -9.77 20.05 9.37
C LEU A 180 -9.28 20.98 10.49
N ASP A 181 -10.11 21.24 11.48
CA ASP A 181 -9.77 22.12 12.60
C ASP A 181 -9.31 21.36 13.86
N GLY A 182 -9.29 20.03 13.85
CA GLY A 182 -8.91 19.20 14.99
C GLY A 182 -9.82 19.41 16.21
N ILE A 183 -11.12 19.70 15.97
CA ILE A 183 -12.10 19.98 17.01
C ILE A 183 -12.86 18.69 17.36
N HIS A 184 -12.99 18.42 18.67
CA HIS A 184 -13.75 17.25 19.14
C HIS A 184 -15.10 17.11 18.40
N PRO A 185 -15.49 15.91 17.93
CA PRO A 185 -14.93 14.60 18.22
C PRO A 185 -13.79 14.16 17.26
N ALA A 186 -13.17 15.06 16.49
CA ALA A 186 -11.99 14.71 15.71
C ALA A 186 -10.88 14.16 16.63
N ASN A 187 -10.29 13.03 16.23
CA ASN A 187 -9.20 12.34 16.93
C ASN A 187 -7.83 12.55 16.28
N SER A 188 -7.74 13.54 15.39
CA SER A 188 -6.52 13.94 14.70
C SER A 188 -6.21 15.40 14.98
N ASP A 189 -4.92 15.77 14.83
CA ASP A 189 -4.50 17.16 14.92
C ASP A 189 -5.13 18.00 13.80
N ALA A 190 -5.28 19.30 14.06
CA ALA A 190 -5.73 20.26 13.08
C ALA A 190 -4.80 20.30 11.85
N VAL A 191 -5.36 20.44 10.67
CA VAL A 191 -4.62 20.62 9.42
C VAL A 191 -4.10 22.04 9.35
N ARG A 192 -2.80 22.23 9.60
CA ARG A 192 -2.12 23.53 9.64
C ARG A 192 -0.85 23.50 8.80
N SER A 193 -0.43 24.68 8.33
CA SER A 193 0.88 24.80 7.68
C SER A 193 1.99 24.62 8.71
N ILE A 194 2.87 23.64 8.46
CA ILE A 194 4.05 23.33 9.28
C ILE A 194 5.34 23.69 8.55
N ASN A 195 5.27 23.87 7.23
CA ASN A 195 6.35 24.28 6.35
C ASN A 195 5.83 25.24 5.28
N ALA A 196 6.75 25.94 4.61
CA ALA A 196 6.41 26.78 3.48
C ALA A 196 5.97 25.94 2.27
N PRO A 197 4.88 26.31 1.58
CA PRO A 197 4.43 25.62 0.38
C PRO A 197 5.54 25.55 -0.67
N GLY A 198 5.75 24.34 -1.23
CA GLY A 198 6.76 24.07 -2.27
C GLY A 198 8.19 23.83 -1.75
N ASN A 199 8.45 23.94 -0.45
CA ASN A 199 9.79 23.86 0.11
C ASN A 199 10.29 22.41 0.26
N GLU A 200 9.45 21.54 0.78
CA GLU A 200 9.81 20.15 1.04
C GLU A 200 8.64 19.19 0.89
N TYR A 201 8.97 17.91 0.83
CA TYR A 201 8.00 16.83 0.86
C TYR A 201 7.63 16.48 2.30
N TYR A 202 6.35 16.55 2.61
CA TYR A 202 5.78 16.07 3.86
C TYR A 202 4.47 15.35 3.58
N TYR A 203 4.45 14.02 3.73
CA TYR A 203 3.26 13.21 3.48
C TYR A 203 2.10 13.67 4.35
N SER A 204 0.99 14.10 3.74
CA SER A 204 -0.13 14.72 4.43
C SER A 204 -1.49 14.15 3.99
N GLY A 205 -2.10 13.36 4.87
CA GLY A 205 -3.51 12.99 4.78
C GLY A 205 -4.40 14.22 4.90
N GLY A 206 -4.04 15.15 5.79
CA GLY A 206 -4.73 16.43 5.96
C GLY A 206 -4.79 17.26 4.67
N GLY A 207 -3.66 17.35 3.95
CA GLY A 207 -3.64 18.01 2.63
C GLY A 207 -4.59 17.34 1.63
N THR A 208 -4.69 16.02 1.65
CA THR A 208 -5.66 15.30 0.80
C THR A 208 -7.12 15.55 1.25
N THR A 209 -7.35 15.69 2.55
CA THR A 209 -8.67 16.06 3.09
C THR A 209 -9.07 17.50 2.68
N VAL A 210 -8.10 18.41 2.58
CA VAL A 210 -8.32 19.77 2.02
C VAL A 210 -8.74 19.67 0.54
N ILE A 211 -8.17 18.76 -0.26
CA ILE A 211 -8.65 18.54 -1.66
C ILE A 211 -10.13 18.15 -1.66
N ARG A 212 -10.54 17.22 -0.80
CA ARG A 212 -11.98 16.90 -0.67
C ARG A 212 -12.81 18.13 -0.40
N LYS A 213 -12.39 18.98 0.54
CA LYS A 213 -13.08 20.22 0.88
C LYS A 213 -13.22 21.16 -0.31
N ILE A 214 -12.13 21.33 -1.08
CA ILE A 214 -12.11 22.11 -2.33
C ILE A 214 -13.14 21.57 -3.33
N LEU A 215 -13.18 20.27 -3.54
CA LEU A 215 -14.08 19.63 -4.49
C LEU A 215 -15.54 19.79 -4.09
N GLU A 216 -15.86 19.56 -2.81
CA GLU A 216 -17.22 19.73 -2.27
C GLU A 216 -17.68 21.20 -2.35
N ASP A 217 -16.81 22.16 -2.00
CA ASP A 217 -17.11 23.58 -2.06
C ASP A 217 -17.27 24.07 -3.50
N LYS A 218 -16.39 23.68 -4.41
CA LYS A 218 -16.40 24.12 -5.81
C LYS A 218 -17.55 23.53 -6.60
N LEU A 219 -17.83 22.23 -6.41
CA LEU A 219 -18.79 21.49 -7.24
C LEU A 219 -20.17 21.34 -6.58
N LYS A 220 -20.34 21.81 -5.34
CA LYS A 220 -21.60 21.78 -4.57
C LYS A 220 -22.22 20.38 -4.51
N THR A 221 -21.39 19.35 -4.32
CA THR A 221 -21.79 17.95 -4.20
C THR A 221 -20.99 17.25 -3.12
N ASN A 222 -21.55 16.21 -2.51
CA ASN A 222 -20.78 15.42 -1.55
C ASN A 222 -19.72 14.58 -2.25
N TYR A 223 -18.64 14.31 -1.55
CA TYR A 223 -17.47 13.64 -2.11
C TYR A 223 -17.76 12.23 -2.62
N SER A 224 -18.55 11.42 -1.89
CA SER A 224 -18.86 10.05 -2.32
C SER A 224 -19.61 10.02 -3.65
N SER A 225 -20.62 10.91 -3.83
CA SER A 225 -21.35 11.05 -5.10
C SER A 225 -20.46 11.56 -6.22
N LEU A 226 -19.57 12.51 -5.91
CA LEU A 226 -18.58 13.01 -6.88
C LEU A 226 -17.68 11.88 -7.36
N MET A 227 -17.09 11.10 -6.45
CA MET A 227 -16.22 9.98 -6.80
C MET A 227 -16.95 8.90 -7.58
N GLN A 228 -18.22 8.62 -7.21
CA GLN A 228 -19.08 7.68 -7.92
C GLN A 228 -19.25 8.08 -9.40
N THR A 229 -19.54 9.34 -9.67
CA THR A 229 -19.80 9.83 -11.03
C THR A 229 -18.53 10.13 -11.83
N THR A 230 -17.47 10.59 -11.17
CA THR A 230 -16.25 11.03 -11.85
C THR A 230 -15.27 9.88 -12.09
N VAL A 231 -15.20 8.87 -11.19
CA VAL A 231 -14.23 7.79 -11.26
C VAL A 231 -14.87 6.42 -11.28
N LEU A 232 -15.67 6.07 -10.25
CA LEU A 232 -16.08 4.68 -10.06
C LEU A 232 -16.94 4.16 -11.20
N ASN A 233 -17.97 4.89 -11.60
CA ASN A 233 -18.85 4.50 -12.72
C ASN A 233 -18.10 4.50 -14.08
N PRO A 234 -17.35 5.57 -14.46
CA PRO A 234 -16.62 5.59 -15.73
C PRO A 234 -15.58 4.48 -15.86
N LEU A 235 -14.91 4.12 -14.74
CA LEU A 235 -13.90 3.06 -14.72
C LEU A 235 -14.48 1.68 -14.37
N ARG A 236 -15.82 1.56 -14.30
CA ARG A 236 -16.56 0.32 -14.05
C ARG A 236 -16.21 -0.35 -12.70
N MET A 237 -15.85 0.44 -11.71
CA MET A 237 -15.60 0.00 -10.34
C MET A 237 -16.94 -0.18 -9.60
N LYS A 238 -17.73 -1.16 -10.03
CA LYS A 238 -19.15 -1.32 -9.64
C LYS A 238 -19.36 -1.68 -8.17
N ARG A 239 -18.36 -2.25 -7.52
CA ARG A 239 -18.41 -2.67 -6.12
C ARG A 239 -17.71 -1.69 -5.19
N SER A 240 -16.79 -0.90 -5.73
CA SER A 240 -16.05 0.11 -4.96
C SER A 240 -16.95 1.22 -4.47
N THR A 241 -16.65 1.74 -3.27
CA THR A 241 -17.45 2.81 -2.66
C THR A 241 -16.62 3.65 -1.69
N TYR A 242 -16.98 4.92 -1.56
CA TYR A 242 -16.56 5.82 -0.49
C TYR A 242 -17.62 5.96 0.61
N SER A 243 -18.61 5.07 0.65
CA SER A 243 -19.60 5.06 1.72
C SER A 243 -18.95 4.67 3.05
N GLN A 244 -19.05 5.52 4.05
CA GLN A 244 -18.55 5.33 5.40
C GLN A 244 -19.63 5.71 6.42
N PRO A 245 -20.15 4.79 7.23
CA PRO A 245 -19.87 3.36 7.21
C PRO A 245 -20.33 2.68 5.90
N LEU A 246 -19.90 1.43 5.68
CA LEU A 246 -20.43 0.63 4.58
C LEU A 246 -21.95 0.49 4.69
N GLN A 247 -22.64 0.55 3.55
CA GLN A 247 -24.07 0.31 3.50
C GLN A 247 -24.38 -1.14 3.92
N ALA A 248 -25.50 -1.36 4.56
CA ALA A 248 -25.94 -2.69 5.02
C ALA A 248 -26.06 -3.72 3.89
N SER A 249 -26.23 -3.28 2.63
CA SER A 249 -26.22 -4.12 1.44
C SER A 249 -24.84 -4.64 1.02
N ALA A 250 -23.75 -4.04 1.50
CA ALA A 250 -22.37 -4.44 1.20
C ALA A 250 -21.94 -5.61 2.08
N LEU A 251 -22.53 -6.79 1.88
CA LEU A 251 -22.29 -7.97 2.73
C LEU A 251 -20.95 -8.68 2.45
N ASN A 252 -20.32 -8.45 1.29
CA ASN A 252 -19.05 -9.10 0.91
C ASN A 252 -17.87 -8.18 1.13
N TYR A 253 -17.50 -7.96 2.39
CA TYR A 253 -16.29 -7.24 2.77
C TYR A 253 -15.44 -8.05 3.75
N ALA A 254 -14.15 -7.80 3.78
CA ALA A 254 -13.22 -8.43 4.70
C ALA A 254 -13.17 -7.63 6.02
N ARG A 255 -13.36 -8.27 7.17
CA ARG A 255 -13.12 -7.68 8.49
C ARG A 255 -11.64 -7.48 8.72
N GLY A 256 -11.26 -6.37 9.35
CA GLY A 256 -9.87 -6.06 9.69
C GLY A 256 -9.38 -6.84 10.91
N TYR A 257 -8.07 -7.12 10.94
CA TYR A 257 -7.40 -7.82 12.05
C TYR A 257 -6.13 -7.08 12.45
N ILE A 258 -5.92 -6.94 13.76
CA ILE A 258 -4.74 -6.27 14.33
C ILE A 258 -3.55 -7.23 14.42
N GLY A 259 -2.39 -6.73 14.82
CA GLY A 259 -1.12 -7.44 14.77
C GLY A 259 -1.05 -8.75 15.57
N ASP A 260 -1.81 -8.87 16.66
CA ASP A 260 -1.93 -10.10 17.45
C ASP A 260 -2.85 -11.16 16.82
N GLY A 261 -3.62 -10.78 15.79
CA GLY A 261 -4.59 -11.62 15.07
C GLY A 261 -6.01 -11.51 15.58
N GLN A 262 -6.30 -10.58 16.51
CA GLN A 262 -7.67 -10.28 16.93
C GLN A 262 -8.39 -9.43 15.88
N ALA A 263 -9.71 -9.60 15.79
CA ALA A 263 -10.53 -8.79 14.90
C ALA A 263 -10.62 -7.34 15.42
N VAL A 264 -10.59 -6.39 14.50
CA VAL A 264 -10.91 -4.99 14.80
C VAL A 264 -12.32 -4.91 15.39
N PRO A 265 -12.52 -4.23 16.55
CA PRO A 265 -13.84 -4.03 17.13
C PRO A 265 -14.85 -3.47 16.11
N GLY A 266 -16.01 -4.11 15.98
CA GLY A 266 -16.99 -3.75 14.94
C GLY A 266 -16.62 -4.21 13.52
N GLY A 267 -15.43 -4.78 13.30
CA GLY A 267 -14.94 -5.32 12.04
C GLY A 267 -14.07 -4.38 11.23
N TYR A 268 -14.19 -3.06 11.40
CA TYR A 268 -13.37 -2.04 10.73
C TYR A 268 -13.54 -0.66 11.38
N HIS A 269 -12.60 0.24 11.14
CA HIS A 269 -12.75 1.65 11.46
C HIS A 269 -13.37 2.44 10.31
N ILE A 270 -14.15 3.47 10.65
CA ILE A 270 -14.70 4.47 9.73
C ILE A 270 -13.64 5.56 9.50
N PHE A 271 -13.46 5.96 8.26
CA PHE A 271 -12.57 7.05 7.86
C PHE A 271 -13.38 8.17 7.21
N PRO A 272 -13.96 9.08 8.02
CA PRO A 272 -14.82 10.16 7.52
C PRO A 272 -14.08 11.20 6.68
N GLU A 273 -12.75 11.19 6.67
CA GLU A 273 -11.88 12.00 5.81
C GLU A 273 -12.10 11.68 4.32
N LEU A 274 -12.47 10.46 4.00
CA LEU A 274 -12.76 9.85 2.71
C LEU A 274 -11.60 9.90 1.71
N ALA A 275 -11.23 11.10 1.25
CA ALA A 275 -10.25 11.27 0.17
C ALA A 275 -8.89 10.60 0.44
N PRO A 276 -8.29 10.70 1.63
CA PRO A 276 -7.01 10.05 1.89
C PRO A 276 -7.11 8.53 2.09
N ASP A 277 -8.19 8.00 2.74
CA ASP A 277 -8.17 6.64 3.28
C ASP A 277 -9.51 5.88 3.20
N GLY A 278 -10.58 6.51 2.66
CA GLY A 278 -11.97 6.03 2.79
C GLY A 278 -12.47 5.07 1.71
N LEU A 279 -11.66 4.71 0.70
CA LEU A 279 -12.10 3.84 -0.38
C LEU A 279 -12.16 2.37 0.06
N TRP A 280 -13.31 1.74 -0.19
CA TRP A 280 -13.49 0.30 -0.21
C TRP A 280 -13.42 -0.20 -1.65
N SER A 281 -12.60 -1.21 -1.93
CA SER A 281 -12.46 -1.79 -3.26
C SER A 281 -12.00 -3.25 -3.21
N ASN A 282 -11.88 -3.88 -4.36
CA ASN A 282 -11.25 -5.19 -4.57
C ASN A 282 -10.05 -5.08 -5.52
N ALA A 283 -9.20 -6.10 -5.55
CA ALA A 283 -7.97 -6.06 -6.34
C ALA A 283 -8.25 -5.94 -7.85
N THR A 284 -9.32 -6.53 -8.35
CA THR A 284 -9.70 -6.50 -9.76
C THR A 284 -10.06 -5.08 -10.22
N GLU A 285 -10.84 -4.35 -9.42
CA GLU A 285 -11.28 -3.00 -9.76
C GLU A 285 -10.13 -1.98 -9.68
N ILE A 286 -9.24 -2.09 -8.68
CA ILE A 286 -7.99 -1.30 -8.67
C ILE A 286 -7.09 -1.66 -9.85
N GLY A 287 -7.02 -2.96 -10.23
CA GLY A 287 -6.30 -3.41 -11.42
C GLY A 287 -6.82 -2.76 -12.72
N ALA A 288 -8.14 -2.59 -12.83
CA ALA A 288 -8.74 -1.88 -13.98
C ALA A 288 -8.31 -0.41 -14.05
N VAL A 289 -8.15 0.26 -12.89
CA VAL A 289 -7.61 1.63 -12.83
C VAL A 289 -6.17 1.69 -13.33
N ILE A 290 -5.31 0.74 -12.91
CA ILE A 290 -3.92 0.65 -13.39
C ILE A 290 -3.89 0.53 -14.91
N ILE A 291 -4.71 -0.37 -15.48
CA ILE A 291 -4.81 -0.59 -16.93
C ILE A 291 -5.27 0.70 -17.64
N GLU A 292 -6.22 1.43 -17.05
CA GLU A 292 -6.70 2.69 -17.61
C GLU A 292 -5.60 3.75 -17.65
N VAL A 293 -4.82 3.90 -16.57
CA VAL A 293 -3.65 4.79 -16.53
C VAL A 293 -2.62 4.39 -17.60
N GLN A 294 -2.34 3.09 -17.75
CA GLN A 294 -1.43 2.56 -18.79
C GLN A 294 -1.92 2.85 -20.20
N LYS A 295 -3.23 2.72 -20.47
CA LYS A 295 -3.84 3.10 -21.75
C LYS A 295 -3.72 4.59 -22.00
N SER A 296 -3.94 5.41 -20.97
CA SER A 296 -3.85 6.86 -21.05
C SER A 296 -2.43 7.33 -21.39
N LEU A 297 -1.40 6.74 -20.78
CA LEU A 297 0.01 7.00 -21.10
C LEU A 297 0.33 6.72 -22.57
N LYS A 298 -0.30 5.69 -23.17
CA LYS A 298 -0.15 5.31 -24.57
C LYS A 298 -1.06 6.12 -25.50
N GLY A 299 -1.86 7.08 -24.98
CA GLY A 299 -2.83 7.85 -25.75
C GLY A 299 -4.03 7.05 -26.29
N LYS A 300 -4.32 5.89 -25.67
CA LYS A 300 -5.41 4.96 -26.08
C LYS A 300 -6.64 5.04 -25.18
N SER A 301 -6.67 5.97 -24.21
CA SER A 301 -7.80 6.19 -23.31
C SER A 301 -8.69 7.34 -23.81
N THR A 302 -9.99 7.20 -23.55
CA THR A 302 -11.00 8.26 -23.69
C THR A 302 -11.31 8.95 -22.35
N TYR A 303 -10.80 8.40 -21.25
CA TYR A 303 -11.08 8.90 -19.90
C TYR A 303 -10.08 10.01 -19.50
N LEU A 304 -8.77 9.72 -19.47
CA LEU A 304 -7.72 10.71 -19.34
C LEU A 304 -6.90 10.78 -20.64
N ASN A 305 -6.63 11.98 -21.14
CA ASN A 305 -5.74 12.14 -22.27
C ASN A 305 -4.26 11.96 -21.86
N LYS A 306 -3.39 11.72 -22.83
CA LYS A 306 -1.97 11.47 -22.61
C LYS A 306 -1.28 12.61 -21.87
N THR A 307 -1.58 13.86 -22.22
CA THR A 307 -0.97 15.06 -21.62
C THR A 307 -1.30 15.15 -20.13
N THR A 308 -2.57 14.96 -19.75
CA THR A 308 -3.00 14.94 -18.36
C THR A 308 -2.33 13.83 -17.58
N THR A 309 -2.21 12.63 -18.19
CA THR A 309 -1.57 11.49 -17.53
C THR A 309 -0.05 11.67 -17.41
N GLN A 310 0.60 12.28 -18.38
CA GLN A 310 2.02 12.65 -18.25
C GLN A 310 2.23 13.67 -17.12
N LYS A 311 1.33 14.67 -17.00
CA LYS A 311 1.35 15.61 -15.88
C LYS A 311 1.19 14.93 -14.53
N MET A 312 0.36 13.87 -14.42
CA MET A 312 0.20 13.05 -13.21
C MET A 312 1.53 12.56 -12.66
N PHE A 313 2.48 12.21 -13.52
CA PHE A 313 3.79 11.66 -13.15
C PHE A 313 4.93 12.69 -13.16
N THR A 314 4.61 13.98 -13.32
CA THR A 314 5.60 15.05 -13.20
C THR A 314 5.88 15.35 -11.73
N LYS A 315 7.16 15.41 -11.38
CA LYS A 315 7.59 15.79 -10.02
C LYS A 315 7.33 17.27 -9.79
N VAL A 316 6.61 17.61 -8.73
CA VAL A 316 6.47 19.00 -8.26
C VAL A 316 7.73 19.43 -7.52
N LEU A 317 8.30 18.52 -6.72
CA LEU A 317 9.58 18.70 -6.03
C LEU A 317 10.59 17.70 -6.61
N PRO A 318 11.71 18.14 -7.22
CA PRO A 318 12.67 17.26 -7.88
C PRO A 318 13.28 16.17 -6.98
N SER A 319 13.45 16.47 -5.68
CA SER A 319 13.99 15.54 -4.68
C SER A 319 13.00 14.45 -4.24
N SER A 320 11.70 14.60 -4.54
CA SER A 320 10.69 13.63 -4.18
C SER A 320 10.40 12.65 -5.33
N ASN A 321 10.16 11.38 -4.99
CA ASN A 321 9.61 10.41 -5.93
C ASN A 321 8.07 10.36 -5.91
N TYR A 322 7.43 11.12 -5.03
CA TYR A 322 5.98 11.28 -5.00
C TYR A 322 5.55 12.36 -6.00
N THR A 323 4.66 12.01 -6.89
CA THR A 323 4.11 12.89 -7.94
C THR A 323 2.67 13.29 -7.60
N LEU A 324 1.78 13.51 -8.56
CA LEU A 324 0.40 13.88 -8.24
C LEU A 324 -0.42 12.65 -7.82
N GLY A 325 -0.26 12.22 -6.57
CA GLY A 325 -0.99 11.09 -5.97
C GLY A 325 -0.36 9.71 -6.19
N PHE A 326 0.88 9.64 -6.69
CA PHE A 326 1.57 8.37 -6.97
C PHE A 326 3.04 8.45 -6.58
N VAL A 327 3.60 7.32 -6.15
CA VAL A 327 5.04 7.12 -6.06
C VAL A 327 5.54 6.62 -7.42
N VAL A 328 6.65 7.18 -7.92
CA VAL A 328 7.28 6.74 -9.16
C VAL A 328 8.66 6.17 -8.84
N GLU A 329 8.87 4.92 -9.23
CA GLU A 329 10.09 4.17 -8.98
C GLU A 329 10.69 3.68 -10.29
N LYS A 330 11.98 3.95 -10.51
CA LYS A 330 12.76 3.34 -11.59
C LYS A 330 13.30 2.00 -11.14
N LYS A 331 12.98 0.96 -11.89
CA LYS A 331 13.56 -0.38 -11.77
C LYS A 331 14.42 -0.66 -13.02
N PRO A 332 15.31 -1.66 -13.03
CA PRO A 332 16.09 -1.99 -14.21
C PRO A 332 15.23 -2.23 -15.47
N GLY A 333 15.33 -1.33 -16.43
CA GLY A 333 14.63 -1.40 -17.72
C GLY A 333 13.18 -0.92 -17.73
N GLU A 334 12.63 -0.44 -16.60
CA GLU A 334 11.21 -0.09 -16.51
C GLU A 334 10.91 0.91 -15.39
N THR A 335 9.91 1.76 -15.56
CA THR A 335 9.44 2.67 -14.52
C THR A 335 8.06 2.22 -14.04
N TYR A 336 7.88 2.22 -12.72
CA TYR A 336 6.60 1.85 -12.10
C TYR A 336 6.00 3.02 -11.35
N PHE A 337 4.67 3.14 -11.43
CA PHE A 337 3.88 3.96 -10.55
C PHE A 337 3.20 3.06 -9.52
N SER A 338 3.10 3.54 -8.28
CA SER A 338 2.63 2.73 -7.17
C SER A 338 1.98 3.57 -6.08
N HIS A 339 1.27 2.91 -5.19
CA HIS A 339 0.92 3.42 -3.88
C HIS A 339 0.74 2.26 -2.89
N ARG A 340 1.07 2.52 -1.62
CA ARG A 340 0.79 1.61 -0.49
C ARG A 340 -0.33 2.18 0.36
N GLY A 341 -0.99 1.31 1.12
CA GLY A 341 -2.04 1.71 2.04
C GLY A 341 -1.95 0.97 3.37
N ALA A 342 -2.20 1.72 4.45
CA ALA A 342 -2.26 1.20 5.80
C ALA A 342 -3.42 1.88 6.54
N ASN A 343 -4.48 1.12 6.83
CA ASN A 343 -5.53 1.45 7.77
C ASN A 343 -5.47 0.47 8.96
N TYR A 344 -6.19 0.78 10.02
CA TYR A 344 -6.32 -0.11 11.16
C TYR A 344 -6.95 -1.44 10.71
N GLY A 345 -6.16 -2.54 10.81
CA GLY A 345 -6.55 -3.86 10.35
C GLY A 345 -6.38 -4.15 8.85
N TYR A 346 -5.78 -3.26 8.05
CA TYR A 346 -5.60 -3.47 6.60
C TYR A 346 -4.26 -2.99 6.09
N ARG A 347 -3.69 -3.73 5.11
CA ARG A 347 -2.52 -3.33 4.32
C ARG A 347 -2.79 -3.59 2.84
N SER A 348 -2.28 -2.70 2.00
CA SER A 348 -2.51 -2.77 0.55
C SER A 348 -1.33 -2.22 -0.25
N VAL A 349 -1.20 -2.68 -1.49
CA VAL A 349 -0.25 -2.12 -2.47
C VAL A 349 -0.79 -2.29 -3.87
N PHE A 350 -0.42 -1.38 -4.75
CA PHE A 350 -0.41 -1.64 -6.18
C PHE A 350 0.89 -1.17 -6.82
N TYR A 351 1.25 -1.80 -7.93
CA TYR A 351 2.27 -1.38 -8.89
C TYR A 351 1.70 -1.43 -10.30
N GLY A 352 2.03 -0.45 -11.12
CA GLY A 352 1.73 -0.43 -12.55
C GLY A 352 2.93 0.06 -13.34
N SER A 353 3.32 -0.69 -14.39
CA SER A 353 4.38 -0.28 -15.30
C SER A 353 3.92 0.85 -16.20
N MET A 354 4.79 1.82 -16.47
CA MET A 354 4.53 2.88 -17.43
C MET A 354 4.69 2.40 -18.88
N GLU A 355 5.50 1.36 -19.13
CA GLU A 355 5.92 0.92 -20.46
C GLU A 355 5.28 -0.40 -20.89
N SER A 356 5.52 -1.49 -20.16
CA SER A 356 5.19 -2.85 -20.62
C SER A 356 3.73 -3.26 -20.43
N GLY A 357 3.01 -2.57 -19.53
CA GLY A 357 1.65 -2.96 -19.16
C GLY A 357 1.60 -4.05 -18.09
N LYS A 358 2.68 -4.24 -17.32
CA LYS A 358 2.73 -5.08 -16.12
C LYS A 358 2.09 -4.37 -14.93
N GLY A 359 1.58 -5.13 -13.98
CA GLY A 359 1.04 -4.56 -12.74
C GLY A 359 0.55 -5.63 -11.78
N ILE A 360 0.40 -5.23 -10.53
CA ILE A 360 -0.14 -6.07 -9.47
C ILE A 360 -0.90 -5.21 -8.47
N VAL A 361 -1.95 -5.78 -7.90
CA VAL A 361 -2.66 -5.27 -6.74
C VAL A 361 -2.69 -6.36 -5.70
N VAL A 362 -2.37 -6.02 -4.45
CA VAL A 362 -2.51 -6.91 -3.30
C VAL A 362 -3.21 -6.17 -2.17
N LEU A 363 -4.30 -6.73 -1.67
CA LEU A 363 -5.10 -6.21 -0.56
C LEU A 363 -5.18 -7.27 0.54
N THR A 364 -4.93 -6.90 1.79
CA THR A 364 -5.01 -7.80 2.95
C THR A 364 -5.87 -7.19 4.05
N ASN A 365 -6.47 -8.04 4.86
CA ASN A 365 -7.27 -7.65 6.02
C ASN A 365 -6.52 -7.84 7.34
N SER A 366 -5.24 -7.53 7.38
CA SER A 366 -4.42 -7.61 8.61
C SER A 366 -3.36 -6.51 8.65
N GLU A 367 -3.04 -6.01 9.84
CA GLU A 367 -1.89 -5.12 10.05
C GLU A 367 -0.56 -5.77 9.70
N ASN A 368 -0.47 -7.09 9.84
CA ASN A 368 0.71 -7.87 9.46
C ASN A 368 0.82 -8.13 7.95
N GLY A 369 -0.10 -7.59 7.16
CA GLY A 369 -0.16 -7.82 5.71
C GLY A 369 1.07 -7.36 4.93
N GLU A 370 1.85 -6.41 5.46
CA GLU A 370 2.99 -5.80 4.75
C GLU A 370 4.05 -6.84 4.33
N MET A 371 4.40 -7.77 5.24
CA MET A 371 5.39 -8.81 4.97
C MET A 371 4.90 -9.78 3.89
N LEU A 372 3.65 -10.23 4.02
CA LEU A 372 3.02 -11.11 3.04
C LEU A 372 2.92 -10.44 1.66
N ILE A 373 2.56 -9.15 1.61
CA ILE A 373 2.50 -8.36 0.38
C ILE A 373 3.85 -8.37 -0.34
N ASN A 374 4.95 -8.16 0.39
CA ASN A 374 6.29 -8.12 -0.20
C ASN A 374 6.68 -9.50 -0.78
N GLU A 375 6.39 -10.60 -0.08
CA GLU A 375 6.63 -11.95 -0.58
C GLU A 375 5.78 -12.28 -1.82
N ILE A 376 4.50 -11.87 -1.84
CA ILE A 376 3.60 -12.02 -2.98
C ILE A 376 4.13 -11.25 -4.20
N VAL A 377 4.49 -9.97 -4.03
CA VAL A 377 5.02 -9.15 -5.12
C VAL A 377 6.32 -9.75 -5.67
N ASN A 378 7.21 -10.22 -4.79
CA ASN A 378 8.46 -10.87 -5.19
C ASN A 378 8.21 -12.19 -5.95
N SER A 379 7.29 -13.04 -5.48
CA SER A 379 6.93 -14.28 -6.16
C SER A 379 6.36 -14.02 -7.56
N VAL A 380 5.43 -13.07 -7.69
CA VAL A 380 4.90 -12.66 -9.01
C VAL A 380 6.02 -12.11 -9.89
N ALA A 381 6.92 -11.31 -9.35
CA ALA A 381 8.04 -10.76 -10.10
C ALA A 381 8.99 -11.85 -10.63
N ILE A 382 9.24 -12.91 -9.85
CA ILE A 382 10.02 -14.08 -10.28
C ILE A 382 9.29 -14.81 -11.43
N VAL A 383 8.04 -15.21 -11.20
CA VAL A 383 7.24 -16.01 -12.15
C VAL A 383 7.01 -15.29 -13.49
N TYR A 384 6.86 -13.95 -13.45
CA TYR A 384 6.61 -13.13 -14.65
C TYR A 384 7.86 -12.35 -15.12
N ASN A 385 9.03 -12.66 -14.55
CA ASN A 385 10.32 -12.07 -14.93
C ASN A 385 10.30 -10.52 -14.91
N TRP A 386 9.86 -9.96 -13.78
CA TRP A 386 9.91 -8.53 -13.52
C TRP A 386 11.25 -8.17 -12.92
N LYS A 387 12.07 -7.43 -13.65
CA LYS A 387 13.41 -7.07 -13.21
C LYS A 387 13.37 -6.04 -12.06
N GLY A 388 14.24 -6.23 -11.07
CA GLY A 388 14.47 -5.27 -9.99
C GLY A 388 13.40 -5.22 -8.90
N PHE A 389 12.44 -6.16 -8.87
CA PHE A 389 11.54 -6.34 -7.73
C PHE A 389 12.13 -7.27 -6.70
N TYR A 390 12.50 -8.48 -7.11
CA TYR A 390 13.15 -9.42 -6.23
C TYR A 390 14.67 -9.26 -6.29
N GLY A 391 15.25 -8.86 -5.17
CA GLY A 391 16.69 -8.76 -4.95
C GLY A 391 16.94 -9.07 -3.49
N PRO A 392 17.07 -10.38 -3.14
CA PRO A 392 17.23 -10.77 -1.75
C PRO A 392 18.53 -10.23 -1.19
N LEU A 393 18.50 -9.83 0.07
CA LEU A 393 19.71 -9.51 0.81
C LEU A 393 20.43 -10.83 1.18
N VAL A 394 21.67 -10.99 0.75
CA VAL A 394 22.48 -12.12 1.18
C VAL A 394 23.12 -11.78 2.51
N LYS A 395 22.84 -12.57 3.55
CA LYS A 395 23.40 -12.42 4.90
C LYS A 395 24.24 -13.65 5.26
N GLU A 396 25.43 -13.41 5.77
CA GLU A 396 26.26 -14.44 6.36
C GLU A 396 25.99 -14.51 7.85
N LEU A 397 25.57 -15.67 8.33
CA LEU A 397 25.33 -15.88 9.76
C LEU A 397 26.63 -16.25 10.46
N VAL A 398 26.87 -15.60 11.58
CA VAL A 398 27.98 -15.91 12.47
C VAL A 398 27.42 -16.66 13.68
N LYS A 399 28.11 -17.78 14.06
CA LYS A 399 27.71 -18.51 15.25
C LYS A 399 27.77 -17.58 16.48
N ILE A 400 26.70 -17.58 17.25
CA ILE A 400 26.66 -16.86 18.51
C ILE A 400 27.20 -17.78 19.62
N ASP A 401 28.02 -17.25 20.50
CA ASP A 401 28.50 -17.96 21.69
C ASP A 401 27.69 -17.61 22.94
N ASP A 402 27.83 -18.44 23.97
CA ASP A 402 27.09 -18.26 25.22
C ASP A 402 27.49 -16.98 25.98
N ALA A 403 28.69 -16.46 25.77
CA ALA A 403 29.15 -15.22 26.38
C ALA A 403 28.38 -14.02 25.80
N LEU A 404 28.30 -13.95 24.46
CA LEU A 404 27.55 -12.91 23.77
C LEU A 404 26.07 -12.95 24.12
N ILE A 405 25.49 -14.19 24.20
CA ILE A 405 24.08 -14.34 24.61
C ILE A 405 23.83 -13.70 25.98
N LYS A 406 24.68 -14.02 26.97
CA LYS A 406 24.55 -13.46 28.33
C LYS A 406 24.70 -11.95 28.36
N GLN A 407 25.55 -11.37 27.51
CA GLN A 407 25.81 -9.93 27.47
C GLN A 407 24.63 -9.16 26.88
N VAL A 408 23.96 -9.69 25.85
CA VAL A 408 22.88 -8.99 25.13
C VAL A 408 21.49 -9.17 25.75
N ILE A 409 21.24 -10.24 26.50
CA ILE A 409 19.96 -10.44 27.19
C ILE A 409 19.72 -9.32 28.18
N GLY A 410 18.48 -8.80 28.20
CA GLY A 410 18.03 -7.76 29.13
C GLY A 410 16.94 -6.88 28.56
N ASN A 411 16.54 -5.89 29.34
CA ASN A 411 15.56 -4.90 28.91
C ASN A 411 16.29 -3.63 28.48
N TYR A 412 15.97 -3.12 27.31
CA TYR A 412 16.53 -1.87 26.79
C TYR A 412 15.38 -0.88 26.59
N THR A 413 15.59 0.39 26.95
CA THR A 413 14.57 1.43 26.89
C THR A 413 15.07 2.71 26.21
N SER A 414 14.18 3.36 25.45
CA SER A 414 14.39 4.66 24.83
C SER A 414 13.08 5.46 24.94
N GLY A 415 13.03 6.39 25.92
CA GLY A 415 11.78 7.00 26.31
C GLY A 415 10.77 5.96 26.77
N GLU A 416 9.56 5.95 26.20
CA GLU A 416 8.51 4.95 26.50
C GLU A 416 8.71 3.62 25.74
N ALA A 417 9.56 3.60 24.73
CA ALA A 417 9.81 2.40 23.92
C ALA A 417 10.66 1.38 24.68
N LYS A 418 10.25 0.11 24.64
CA LYS A 418 10.91 -1.01 25.31
C LYS A 418 11.31 -2.06 24.30
N PHE A 419 12.54 -2.57 24.44
CA PHE A 419 13.13 -3.60 23.59
C PHE A 419 13.68 -4.73 24.48
N PRO A 420 12.84 -5.62 25.02
CA PRO A 420 13.31 -6.77 25.76
C PRO A 420 14.03 -7.75 24.83
N ILE A 421 15.22 -8.19 25.26
CA ILE A 421 16.00 -9.25 24.57
C ILE A 421 15.96 -10.48 25.46
N THR A 422 15.41 -11.55 24.93
CA THR A 422 15.23 -12.81 25.66
C THR A 422 15.80 -13.99 24.89
N LEU A 423 16.01 -15.09 25.60
CA LEU A 423 16.38 -16.39 24.98
C LEU A 423 15.15 -17.30 25.01
N ASP A 424 14.69 -17.73 23.85
CA ASP A 424 13.62 -18.70 23.69
C ASP A 424 14.07 -19.87 22.80
N ASN A 425 14.01 -21.10 23.33
CA ASN A 425 14.42 -22.32 22.63
C ASN A 425 15.80 -22.20 21.94
N GLY A 426 16.79 -21.57 22.62
CA GLY A 426 18.14 -21.36 22.11
C GLY A 426 18.28 -20.25 21.08
N LYS A 427 17.25 -19.46 20.83
CA LYS A 427 17.23 -18.35 19.90
C LYS A 427 17.10 -17.03 20.66
N LEU A 428 17.93 -16.05 20.30
CA LEU A 428 17.73 -14.68 20.80
C LEU A 428 16.51 -14.07 20.13
N MET A 429 15.63 -13.52 20.95
CA MET A 429 14.39 -12.86 20.53
C MET A 429 14.40 -11.42 20.99
N MET A 430 13.97 -10.50 20.11
CA MET A 430 13.59 -9.15 20.50
C MET A 430 12.08 -9.10 20.59
N THR A 431 11.57 -8.78 21.77
CA THR A 431 10.14 -8.66 22.01
C THR A 431 9.73 -7.19 21.87
N GLY A 432 8.81 -6.95 20.93
CA GLY A 432 8.07 -5.71 20.77
C GLY A 432 6.59 -6.02 20.71
N ASN A 433 5.86 -5.49 19.74
CA ASN A 433 4.46 -5.86 19.48
C ASN A 433 4.30 -7.34 19.06
N ALA A 434 5.34 -7.94 18.47
CA ALA A 434 5.47 -9.38 18.22
C ALA A 434 6.92 -9.80 18.45
N PRO A 435 7.17 -10.96 19.12
CA PRO A 435 8.51 -11.49 19.28
C PRO A 435 9.12 -11.87 17.94
N GLU A 436 10.37 -11.45 17.69
CA GLU A 436 11.09 -11.79 16.47
C GLU A 436 12.52 -12.24 16.77
N GLN A 437 13.02 -13.24 16.03
CA GLN A 437 14.35 -13.76 16.19
C GLN A 437 15.40 -12.75 15.69
N LEU A 438 16.45 -12.56 16.50
CA LEU A 438 17.68 -11.84 16.14
C LEU A 438 18.67 -12.78 15.48
N TYR A 439 19.11 -12.44 14.27
CA TYR A 439 20.09 -13.21 13.48
C TYR A 439 21.45 -12.53 13.51
N HIS A 440 22.46 -13.20 14.08
CA HIS A 440 23.79 -12.64 14.28
C HIS A 440 24.60 -12.62 12.98
N VAL A 441 25.17 -11.46 12.64
CA VAL A 441 26.01 -11.25 11.45
C VAL A 441 27.44 -10.79 11.77
N GLY A 442 27.87 -10.93 13.02
CA GLY A 442 29.19 -10.53 13.49
C GLY A 442 29.22 -9.14 14.14
N ASN A 443 30.35 -8.82 14.77
CA ASN A 443 30.58 -7.51 15.41
C ASN A 443 29.43 -7.02 16.32
N HIS A 444 28.85 -7.94 17.10
CA HIS A 444 27.71 -7.69 18.00
C HIS A 444 26.48 -7.07 17.28
N THR A 445 26.37 -7.35 15.98
CA THR A 445 25.32 -6.84 15.11
C THR A 445 24.38 -7.98 14.71
N PHE A 446 23.11 -7.70 14.80
CA PHE A 446 22.02 -8.60 14.44
C PHE A 446 21.09 -7.92 13.46
N PHE A 447 20.23 -8.69 12.83
CA PHE A 447 19.12 -8.16 12.03
C PHE A 447 17.84 -8.95 12.28
N LEU A 448 16.72 -8.38 11.83
CA LEU A 448 15.39 -8.97 11.89
C LEU A 448 14.96 -9.38 10.48
N LEU A 449 14.30 -10.53 10.33
CA LEU A 449 13.76 -10.94 9.02
C LEU A 449 12.62 -10.04 8.55
N SER A 450 11.84 -9.47 9.46
CA SER A 450 10.76 -8.54 9.15
C SER A 450 11.25 -7.26 8.49
N ASN A 451 12.42 -6.76 8.91
CA ASN A 451 13.09 -5.64 8.27
C ASN A 451 14.61 -5.86 8.24
N PRO A 452 15.11 -6.57 7.22
CA PRO A 452 16.52 -6.96 7.15
C PRO A 452 17.50 -5.81 6.89
N ASN A 453 16.98 -4.60 6.63
CA ASN A 453 17.77 -3.37 6.55
C ASN A 453 18.04 -2.76 7.92
N ILE A 454 17.24 -3.12 8.93
CA ILE A 454 17.47 -2.70 10.31
C ILE A 454 18.59 -3.57 10.91
N GLN A 455 19.64 -2.92 11.36
CA GLN A 455 20.69 -3.50 12.16
C GLN A 455 20.40 -3.24 13.64
N VAL A 456 20.44 -4.29 14.45
CA VAL A 456 20.37 -4.22 15.90
C VAL A 456 21.78 -4.42 16.42
N GLN A 457 22.41 -3.36 16.88
CA GLN A 457 23.80 -3.37 17.33
C GLN A 457 23.87 -3.20 18.85
N PHE A 458 24.66 -4.07 19.51
CA PHE A 458 24.91 -3.95 20.94
C PHE A 458 26.32 -3.40 21.18
N SER A 459 26.44 -2.53 22.18
CA SER A 459 27.71 -1.92 22.57
C SER A 459 27.73 -1.59 24.06
N SER A 460 28.93 -1.26 24.55
CA SER A 460 29.13 -0.75 25.92
C SER A 460 29.38 0.74 25.86
N SER A 461 28.69 1.50 26.72
CA SER A 461 28.86 2.96 26.83
C SER A 461 30.20 3.36 27.46
N ASN A 462 30.82 2.47 28.23
CA ASN A 462 32.05 2.73 29.02
C ASN A 462 33.23 1.82 28.60
N GLY A 463 33.10 1.04 27.52
CA GLY A 463 34.12 0.11 27.05
C GLY A 463 34.28 -1.15 27.88
N SER A 464 33.32 -1.46 28.78
CA SER A 464 33.28 -2.71 29.54
C SER A 464 32.88 -3.90 28.67
N GLU A 465 33.08 -5.12 29.18
CA GLU A 465 32.61 -6.34 28.51
C GLU A 465 31.09 -6.52 28.53
N ASN A 466 30.38 -5.75 29.35
CA ASN A 466 28.93 -5.82 29.44
C ASN A 466 28.26 -4.79 28.53
N PHE A 467 27.35 -5.23 27.67
CA PHE A 467 26.60 -4.36 26.81
C PHE A 467 25.42 -3.70 27.54
N ASP A 468 25.41 -2.40 27.51
CA ASP A 468 24.39 -1.54 28.13
C ASP A 468 23.66 -0.63 27.12
N VAL A 469 24.06 -0.70 25.84
CA VAL A 469 23.46 0.08 24.74
C VAL A 469 23.00 -0.84 23.63
N LEU A 470 21.77 -0.61 23.14
CA LEU A 470 21.19 -1.17 21.93
C LEU A 470 20.93 -0.02 20.95
N GLU A 471 21.43 -0.16 19.72
CA GLU A 471 21.19 0.79 18.63
C GLU A 471 20.45 0.12 17.49
N LEU A 472 19.35 0.72 17.03
CA LEU A 472 18.70 0.37 15.77
C LEU A 472 19.20 1.33 14.69
N LYS A 473 19.75 0.77 13.62
CA LYS A 473 20.29 1.54 12.47
C LYS A 473 19.69 1.04 11.17
N GLU A 474 19.37 1.96 10.26
CA GLU A 474 18.97 1.64 8.89
C GLU A 474 19.97 2.26 7.91
N ASN A 475 20.59 1.44 7.08
CA ASN A 475 21.64 1.88 6.14
C ASN A 475 22.74 2.71 6.82
N GLY A 476 23.13 2.33 8.04
CA GLY A 476 24.14 3.03 8.84
C GLY A 476 23.65 4.27 9.59
N LYS A 477 22.44 4.74 9.34
CA LYS A 477 21.83 5.87 10.05
C LYS A 477 21.18 5.40 11.34
N LEU A 478 21.53 6.02 12.46
CA LEU A 478 20.92 5.76 13.76
C LEU A 478 19.44 6.18 13.75
N LEU A 479 18.55 5.25 14.10
CA LEU A 479 17.12 5.49 14.28
C LEU A 479 16.76 5.60 15.76
N ILE A 480 17.22 4.64 16.57
CA ILE A 480 16.91 4.54 18.00
C ILE A 480 18.20 4.16 18.75
N LYS A 481 18.39 4.80 19.90
CA LYS A 481 19.36 4.38 20.90
C LYS A 481 18.63 4.09 22.20
N ALA A 482 18.78 2.88 22.72
CA ALA A 482 18.16 2.40 23.95
C ALA A 482 19.24 1.97 24.96
N ASN A 483 19.00 2.22 26.22
CA ASN A 483 19.91 1.82 27.31
C ASN A 483 19.32 0.66 28.10
N LYS A 484 20.20 -0.24 28.57
CA LYS A 484 19.84 -1.39 29.39
C LYS A 484 19.34 -0.89 30.77
N THR A 485 18.22 -1.44 31.22
CA THR A 485 17.56 -1.07 32.48
C THR A 485 17.48 -2.25 33.45
#